data_8ea243ef61c85ce875d264e8e11de4f2
#
_entry.id   8ea243ef61c85ce875d264e8e11de4f2
#
_cell.length_a   1.000
_cell.length_b   1.000
_cell.length_c   1.000
_cell.angle_alpha   90.00
_cell.angle_beta   90.00
_cell.angle_gamma   90.00
#
_symmetry.space_group_name_H-M   'P 1'
#
loop_
_entity.id
_entity.type
_entity.pdbx_description
1 polymer ?
#
loop_
_entity_poly.entity_id
_entity_poly.type
_entity_poly.pdbx_seq_one_letter_code
_entity_poly.pdbx_strand_id
1 'polypeptide(L)'
;TASIVSPHARRLIFSFVRANAFQFLILFILTAVSVITYYAPAFFANRIFRVLESDIASKETPAQTLRRALPWVLGLFITIITSSTLQGTLWSLMEGSLTVRLTTQLSMLLFNKTMNLAPAGHSSSTGQVFTLQLMDVDRIVSATFHLCALLTSPLELILGGYFLYRVLGISALIGLSTSIFIMPLVVLLCRALHTSNARLMGARDKRMSLLSECFLGIRMIKAQAWESVFDERVGNTRK
;
A
#
# COMPACT_ATOMS: atom_id res chain seq x y z
N THR A 1 8.02 13.81 20.41
CA THR A 1 8.12 12.81 19.33
C THR A 1 8.26 13.41 17.92
N ALA A 2 8.42 14.74 17.77
CA ALA A 2 8.51 15.42 16.47
C ALA A 2 9.94 15.79 16.00
N SER A 3 10.99 15.27 16.64
CA SER A 3 12.39 15.68 16.41
C SER A 3 13.28 14.64 15.72
N ILE A 4 12.72 13.62 15.08
CA ILE A 4 13.51 12.47 14.58
C ILE A 4 14.05 12.70 13.16
N VAL A 5 13.60 13.71 12.42
CA VAL A 5 14.10 13.97 11.07
C VAL A 5 15.18 15.04 11.10
N SER A 6 16.43 14.65 10.86
CA SER A 6 17.56 15.58 10.77
C SER A 6 17.30 16.62 9.67
N PRO A 7 17.81 17.87 9.80
CA PRO A 7 17.59 18.94 8.81
C PRO A 7 18.10 18.55 7.41
N HIS A 8 19.11 17.67 7.33
CA HIS A 8 19.62 17.12 6.08
C HIS A 8 18.61 16.15 5.41
N ALA A 9 17.92 15.33 6.19
CA ALA A 9 16.91 14.42 5.65
C ALA A 9 15.68 15.19 5.11
N ARG A 10 15.26 16.28 5.76
CA ARG A 10 14.20 17.15 5.24
C ARG A 10 14.55 17.78 3.89
N ARG A 11 15.79 18.27 3.75
CA ARG A 11 16.25 18.85 2.47
C ARG A 11 16.31 17.81 1.36
N LEU A 12 16.76 16.59 1.66
CA LEU A 12 16.75 15.48 0.72
C LEU A 12 15.33 15.12 0.27
N ILE A 13 14.40 14.93 1.19
CA ILE A 13 12.99 14.63 0.89
C ILE A 13 12.38 15.75 0.04
N PHE A 14 12.59 17.01 0.42
CA PHE A 14 12.06 18.15 -0.32
C PHE A 14 12.63 18.25 -1.74
N SER A 15 13.93 18.08 -1.90
CA SER A 15 14.59 18.05 -3.21
C SER A 15 14.06 16.91 -4.08
N PHE A 16 13.83 15.75 -3.48
CA PHE A 16 13.32 14.56 -4.16
C PHE A 16 11.86 14.73 -4.62
N VAL A 17 11.00 15.27 -3.75
CA VAL A 17 9.61 15.61 -4.09
C VAL A 17 9.57 16.66 -5.19
N ARG A 18 10.42 17.70 -5.10
CA ARG A 18 10.50 18.76 -6.13
C ARG A 18 10.96 18.22 -7.48
N ALA A 19 11.92 17.31 -7.51
CA ALA A 19 12.43 16.68 -8.74
C ALA A 19 11.33 15.84 -9.44
N ASN A 20 10.41 15.26 -8.69
CA ASN A 20 9.32 14.44 -9.21
C ASN A 20 7.94 15.12 -9.11
N ALA A 21 7.89 16.42 -8.80
CA ALA A 21 6.64 17.17 -8.53
C ALA A 21 5.63 17.08 -9.69
N PHE A 22 6.10 17.11 -10.93
CA PHE A 22 5.25 16.97 -12.10
C PHE A 22 4.54 15.61 -12.17
N GLN A 23 5.24 14.53 -11.83
CA GLN A 23 4.65 13.20 -11.80
C GLN A 23 3.65 13.04 -10.65
N PHE A 24 3.98 13.57 -9.46
CA PHE A 24 3.04 13.60 -8.34
C PHE A 24 1.78 14.41 -8.66
N LEU A 25 1.91 15.53 -9.38
CA LEU A 25 0.77 16.35 -9.80
C LEU A 25 -0.12 15.59 -10.79
N ILE A 26 0.46 14.95 -11.80
CA ILE A 26 -0.30 14.15 -12.76
C ILE A 26 -1.04 13.01 -12.04
N LEU A 27 -0.35 12.29 -11.17
CA LEU A 27 -0.95 11.21 -10.40
C LEU A 27 -2.09 11.71 -9.52
N PHE A 28 -1.93 12.86 -8.86
CA PHE A 28 -2.96 13.45 -8.03
C PHE A 28 -4.22 13.82 -8.84
N ILE A 29 -4.04 14.49 -9.99
CA ILE A 29 -5.15 14.84 -10.88
C ILE A 29 -5.84 13.56 -11.40
N LEU A 30 -5.07 12.60 -11.85
CA LEU A 30 -5.60 11.35 -12.39
C LEU A 30 -6.33 10.53 -11.32
N THR A 31 -5.83 10.52 -10.07
CA THR A 31 -6.51 9.89 -8.94
C THR A 31 -7.81 10.61 -8.60
N ALA A 32 -7.84 11.95 -8.62
CA ALA A 32 -9.08 12.69 -8.41
C ALA A 32 -10.15 12.36 -9.46
N VAL A 33 -9.76 12.26 -10.73
CA VAL A 33 -10.65 11.83 -11.81
C VAL A 33 -11.12 10.38 -11.62
N SER A 34 -10.21 9.49 -11.22
CA SER A 34 -10.52 8.08 -10.96
C SER A 34 -11.52 7.92 -9.83
N VAL A 35 -11.38 8.68 -8.74
CA VAL A 35 -12.30 8.66 -7.61
C VAL A 35 -13.72 9.07 -8.04
N ILE A 36 -13.85 10.13 -8.83
CA ILE A 36 -15.15 10.57 -9.34
C ILE A 36 -15.77 9.48 -10.23
N THR A 37 -14.99 8.90 -11.13
CA THR A 37 -15.44 7.86 -12.06
C THR A 37 -15.80 6.57 -11.32
N TYR A 38 -15.13 6.26 -10.21
CA TYR A 38 -15.39 5.09 -9.37
C TYR A 38 -16.79 5.08 -8.76
N TYR A 39 -17.35 6.25 -8.42
CA TYR A 39 -18.71 6.37 -7.89
C TYR A 39 -19.80 6.48 -8.95
N ALA A 40 -19.44 6.69 -10.23
CA ALA A 40 -20.41 6.80 -11.32
C ALA A 40 -21.30 5.55 -11.50
N PRO A 41 -20.82 4.29 -11.37
CA PRO A 41 -21.68 3.10 -11.45
C PRO A 41 -22.78 3.10 -10.39
N ALA A 42 -22.53 3.59 -9.18
CA ALA A 42 -23.55 3.68 -8.14
C ALA A 42 -24.70 4.61 -8.50
N PHE A 43 -24.40 5.70 -9.22
CA PHE A 43 -25.44 6.59 -9.74
C PHE A 43 -26.33 5.90 -10.78
N PHE A 44 -25.74 5.19 -11.73
CA PHE A 44 -26.49 4.47 -12.74
C PHE A 44 -27.32 3.32 -12.15
N ALA A 45 -26.74 2.57 -11.18
CA ALA A 45 -27.45 1.53 -10.46
C ALA A 45 -28.70 2.08 -9.74
N ASN A 46 -28.56 3.21 -9.04
CA ASN A 46 -29.68 3.85 -8.37
C ASN A 46 -30.77 4.30 -9.34
N ARG A 47 -30.41 4.76 -10.54
CA ARG A 47 -31.38 5.10 -11.60
C ARG A 47 -32.13 3.86 -12.10
N ILE A 48 -31.43 2.75 -12.29
CA ILE A 48 -32.05 1.47 -12.70
C ILE A 48 -33.06 1.02 -11.65
N PHE A 49 -32.69 1.05 -10.36
CA PHE A 49 -33.60 0.69 -9.27
C PHE A 49 -34.86 1.56 -9.24
N ARG A 50 -34.73 2.87 -9.41
CA ARG A 50 -35.89 3.78 -9.45
C ARG A 50 -36.81 3.53 -10.63
N VAL A 51 -36.28 3.20 -11.82
CA VAL A 51 -37.07 2.83 -12.98
C VAL A 51 -37.84 1.54 -12.72
N LEU A 52 -37.17 0.53 -12.17
CA LEU A 52 -37.81 -0.74 -11.82
C LEU A 52 -38.92 -0.56 -10.76
N GLU A 53 -38.68 0.25 -9.74
CA GLU A 53 -39.65 0.53 -8.68
C GLU A 53 -40.90 1.27 -9.23
N SER A 54 -40.69 2.27 -10.10
CA SER A 54 -41.80 3.00 -10.74
C SER A 54 -42.65 2.11 -11.65
N ASP A 55 -42.01 1.19 -12.38
CA ASP A 55 -42.70 0.33 -13.34
C ASP A 55 -43.45 -0.84 -12.64
N ILE A 56 -42.95 -1.33 -11.51
CA ILE A 56 -43.65 -2.28 -10.64
C ILE A 56 -44.93 -1.64 -10.08
N ALA A 57 -44.85 -0.35 -9.68
CA ALA A 57 -46.00 0.37 -9.19
C ALA A 57 -47.07 0.65 -10.24
N SER A 58 -46.67 0.85 -11.50
CA SER A 58 -47.58 1.16 -12.63
C SER A 58 -48.09 -0.06 -13.39
N LYS A 59 -47.67 -1.30 -13.04
CA LYS A 59 -48.04 -2.55 -13.73
C LYS A 59 -47.79 -2.52 -15.22
N GLU A 60 -46.73 -1.87 -15.70
CA GLU A 60 -46.35 -1.79 -17.10
C GLU A 60 -45.88 -3.16 -17.64
N THR A 61 -45.91 -3.30 -18.96
CA THR A 61 -45.47 -4.54 -19.61
C THR A 61 -43.95 -4.69 -19.51
N PRO A 62 -43.42 -5.90 -19.31
CA PRO A 62 -41.97 -6.14 -19.14
C PRO A 62 -41.11 -5.59 -20.28
N ALA A 63 -41.64 -5.53 -21.49
CA ALA A 63 -40.93 -4.97 -22.64
C ALA A 63 -40.73 -3.45 -22.58
N GLN A 64 -41.67 -2.72 -21.99
CA GLN A 64 -41.55 -1.26 -21.80
C GLN A 64 -40.54 -0.93 -20.72
N THR A 65 -40.56 -1.66 -19.57
CA THR A 65 -39.59 -1.57 -18.50
C THR A 65 -38.16 -1.79 -19.02
N LEU A 66 -37.97 -2.86 -19.82
CA LEU A 66 -36.68 -3.16 -20.39
C LEU A 66 -36.18 -2.03 -21.30
N ARG A 67 -37.04 -1.48 -22.15
CA ARG A 67 -36.68 -0.38 -23.06
C ARG A 67 -36.28 0.90 -22.34
N ARG A 68 -36.91 1.20 -21.20
CA ARG A 68 -36.56 2.36 -20.33
C ARG A 68 -35.29 2.11 -19.50
N ALA A 69 -35.06 0.88 -19.05
CA ALA A 69 -33.88 0.51 -18.26
C ALA A 69 -32.61 0.36 -19.12
N LEU A 70 -32.73 -0.06 -20.36
CA LEU A 70 -31.61 -0.40 -21.27
C LEU A 70 -30.56 0.70 -21.37
N PRO A 71 -30.88 2.00 -21.56
CA PRO A 71 -29.86 3.06 -21.63
C PRO A 71 -29.08 3.22 -20.31
N TRP A 72 -29.75 3.01 -19.18
CA TRP A 72 -29.10 3.06 -17.85
C TRP A 72 -28.20 1.86 -17.60
N VAL A 73 -28.60 0.68 -18.07
CA VAL A 73 -27.79 -0.55 -18.01
C VAL A 73 -26.53 -0.41 -18.89
N LEU A 74 -26.67 0.11 -20.10
CA LEU A 74 -25.53 0.40 -20.98
C LEU A 74 -24.59 1.44 -20.37
N GLY A 75 -25.15 2.50 -19.78
CA GLY A 75 -24.38 3.51 -19.06
C GLY A 75 -23.61 2.91 -17.89
N LEU A 76 -24.22 2.04 -17.11
CA LEU A 76 -23.57 1.31 -16.01
C LEU A 76 -22.42 0.45 -16.52
N PHE A 77 -22.62 -0.28 -17.59
CA PHE A 77 -21.58 -1.12 -18.18
C PHE A 77 -20.38 -0.31 -18.68
N ILE A 78 -20.63 0.78 -19.41
CA ILE A 78 -19.58 1.69 -19.88
C ILE A 78 -18.81 2.30 -18.72
N THR A 79 -19.49 2.76 -17.66
CA THR A 79 -18.83 3.36 -16.49
C THR A 79 -18.00 2.36 -15.70
N ILE A 80 -18.42 1.11 -15.57
CA ILE A 80 -17.64 0.05 -14.91
C ILE A 80 -16.35 -0.21 -15.70
N ILE A 81 -16.44 -0.37 -17.01
CA ILE A 81 -15.25 -0.60 -17.86
C ILE A 81 -14.30 0.60 -17.76
N THR A 82 -14.83 1.81 -17.89
CA THR A 82 -14.02 3.05 -17.83
C THR A 82 -13.34 3.20 -16.47
N SER A 83 -14.06 2.99 -15.38
CA SER A 83 -13.48 3.09 -14.02
C SER A 83 -12.41 2.04 -13.77
N SER A 84 -12.65 0.79 -14.18
CA SER A 84 -11.68 -0.31 -14.04
C SER A 84 -10.41 -0.06 -14.86
N THR A 85 -10.55 0.40 -16.10
CA THR A 85 -9.42 0.74 -16.99
C THR A 85 -8.61 1.90 -16.43
N LEU A 86 -9.29 2.94 -15.94
CA LEU A 86 -8.63 4.10 -15.34
C LEU A 86 -7.88 3.73 -14.07
N GLN A 87 -8.46 2.90 -13.22
CA GLN A 87 -7.84 2.42 -12.00
C GLN A 87 -6.63 1.51 -12.28
N GLY A 88 -6.73 0.62 -13.27
CA GLY A 88 -5.60 -0.20 -13.72
C GLY A 88 -4.46 0.65 -14.31
N THR A 89 -4.78 1.69 -15.06
CA THR A 89 -3.79 2.63 -15.60
C THR A 89 -3.08 3.41 -14.49
N LEU A 90 -3.83 3.88 -13.49
CA LEU A 90 -3.27 4.55 -12.31
C LEU A 90 -2.30 3.65 -11.54
N TRP A 91 -2.73 2.42 -11.27
CA TRP A 91 -1.90 1.42 -10.61
C TRP A 91 -0.60 1.16 -11.39
N SER A 92 -0.71 0.96 -12.69
CA SER A 92 0.45 0.77 -13.58
C SER A 92 1.40 1.97 -13.60
N LEU A 93 0.89 3.20 -13.58
CA LEU A 93 1.70 4.41 -13.52
C LEU A 93 2.39 4.57 -12.16
N MET A 94 1.72 4.25 -11.09
CA MET A 94 2.28 4.34 -9.74
C MET A 94 3.36 3.26 -9.53
N GLU A 95 3.06 2.01 -9.78
CA GLU A 95 4.00 0.91 -9.57
C GLU A 95 5.07 0.81 -10.67
N GLY A 96 4.69 0.95 -11.93
CA GLY A 96 5.63 0.82 -13.04
C GLY A 96 6.52 2.05 -13.20
N SER A 97 5.94 3.24 -13.35
CA SER A 97 6.72 4.43 -13.68
C SER A 97 7.32 5.12 -12.45
N LEU A 98 6.51 5.41 -11.43
CA LEU A 98 6.97 6.17 -10.27
C LEU A 98 7.91 5.33 -9.41
N THR A 99 7.53 4.12 -9.05
CA THR A 99 8.32 3.22 -8.19
C THR A 99 9.69 2.92 -8.80
N VAL A 100 9.74 2.53 -10.06
CA VAL A 100 11.00 2.23 -10.76
C VAL A 100 11.90 3.47 -10.81
N ARG A 101 11.33 4.63 -11.13
CA ARG A 101 12.10 5.88 -11.18
C ARG A 101 12.65 6.28 -9.81
N LEU A 102 11.84 6.20 -8.76
CA LEU A 102 12.27 6.52 -7.40
C LEU A 102 13.35 5.55 -6.91
N THR A 103 13.18 4.25 -7.16
CA THR A 103 14.17 3.22 -6.82
C THR A 103 15.50 3.48 -7.53
N THR A 104 15.46 3.77 -8.84
CA THR A 104 16.66 4.06 -9.62
C THR A 104 17.37 5.32 -9.11
N GLN A 105 16.64 6.40 -8.84
CA GLN A 105 17.20 7.65 -8.31
C GLN A 105 17.86 7.45 -6.94
N LEU A 106 17.19 6.74 -6.02
CA LEU A 106 17.74 6.46 -4.69
C LEU A 106 18.94 5.55 -4.75
N SER A 107 18.89 4.48 -5.55
CA SER A 107 20.03 3.57 -5.76
C SER A 107 21.23 4.29 -6.35
N MET A 108 21.02 5.17 -7.32
CA MET A 108 22.10 5.96 -7.93
C MET A 108 22.73 6.95 -6.93
N LEU A 109 21.92 7.62 -6.12
CA LEU A 109 22.40 8.50 -5.04
C LEU A 109 23.23 7.72 -4.01
N LEU A 110 22.74 6.54 -3.62
CA LEU A 110 23.44 5.68 -2.67
C LEU A 110 24.77 5.20 -3.25
N PHE A 111 24.76 4.73 -4.50
CA PHE A 111 25.97 4.30 -5.21
C PHE A 111 27.01 5.42 -5.31
N ASN A 112 26.61 6.61 -5.76
CA ASN A 112 27.53 7.75 -5.86
C ASN A 112 28.10 8.13 -4.49
N LYS A 113 27.31 8.06 -3.43
CA LYS A 113 27.77 8.34 -2.08
C LYS A 113 28.75 7.29 -1.58
N THR A 114 28.50 6.00 -1.83
CA THR A 114 29.40 4.91 -1.42
C THR A 114 30.72 4.97 -2.15
N MET A 115 30.73 5.31 -3.45
CA MET A 115 31.97 5.46 -4.23
C MET A 115 32.81 6.66 -3.79
N ASN A 116 32.19 7.73 -3.28
CA ASN A 116 32.89 8.91 -2.78
C ASN A 116 33.32 8.81 -1.31
N LEU A 117 32.90 7.78 -0.57
CA LEU A 117 33.38 7.51 0.78
C LEU A 117 34.76 6.85 0.70
N ALA A 118 35.78 7.54 1.22
CA ALA A 118 37.14 7.01 1.26
C ALA A 118 37.22 5.70 2.05
N PRO A 119 37.98 4.69 1.60
CA PRO A 119 38.06 3.37 2.20
C PRO A 119 38.65 3.33 3.61
N ALA A 120 39.23 4.42 4.09
CA ALA A 120 40.10 4.44 5.28
C ALA A 120 39.36 4.62 6.64
N GLY A 121 38.05 4.70 6.70
CA GLY A 121 37.42 5.07 7.98
C GLY A 121 36.09 4.39 8.33
N HIS A 122 35.46 3.66 7.45
CA HIS A 122 34.16 3.06 7.75
C HIS A 122 34.21 1.54 7.57
N SER A 123 34.11 0.85 8.70
CA SER A 123 33.93 -0.60 8.81
C SER A 123 32.52 -1.06 8.40
N SER A 124 31.84 -0.32 7.52
CA SER A 124 30.59 -0.79 6.95
C SER A 124 30.90 -1.97 6.02
N SER A 125 30.55 -3.15 6.48
CA SER A 125 30.74 -4.37 5.67
C SER A 125 29.99 -4.21 4.33
N THR A 126 30.54 -4.74 3.27
CA THR A 126 29.89 -4.79 1.95
C THR A 126 28.44 -5.27 2.04
N GLY A 127 28.14 -6.17 3.00
CA GLY A 127 26.80 -6.65 3.29
C GLY A 127 25.86 -5.57 3.82
N GLN A 128 26.33 -4.61 4.61
CA GLN A 128 25.48 -3.50 5.10
C GLN A 128 25.06 -2.57 3.97
N VAL A 129 25.98 -2.23 3.07
CA VAL A 129 25.69 -1.40 1.89
C VAL A 129 24.67 -2.10 0.98
N PHE A 130 24.84 -3.41 0.80
CA PHE A 130 23.92 -4.21 0.00
C PHE A 130 22.51 -4.30 0.62
N THR A 131 22.43 -4.47 1.93
CA THR A 131 21.15 -4.46 2.66
C THR A 131 20.45 -3.09 2.58
N LEU A 132 21.19 -2.00 2.74
CA LEU A 132 20.69 -0.63 2.54
C LEU A 132 20.09 -0.43 1.14
N GLN A 133 20.80 -0.90 0.13
CA GLN A 133 20.39 -0.73 -1.27
C GLN A 133 19.17 -1.57 -1.63
N LEU A 134 19.06 -2.80 -1.14
CA LEU A 134 17.96 -3.68 -1.49
C LEU A 134 16.73 -3.49 -0.61
N MET A 135 16.92 -3.32 0.70
CA MET A 135 15.81 -3.33 1.65
C MET A 135 15.33 -1.94 2.03
N ASP A 136 16.24 -1.00 2.29
CA ASP A 136 15.84 0.31 2.79
C ASP A 136 15.36 1.22 1.66
N VAL A 137 15.92 1.10 0.45
CA VAL A 137 15.42 1.80 -0.73
C VAL A 137 13.99 1.37 -1.04
N ASP A 138 13.71 0.06 -1.04
CA ASP A 138 12.37 -0.47 -1.28
C ASP A 138 11.36 0.01 -0.23
N ARG A 139 11.74 0.01 1.05
CA ARG A 139 10.90 0.55 2.13
C ARG A 139 10.56 2.02 1.97
N ILE A 140 11.53 2.85 1.56
CA ILE A 140 11.32 4.29 1.34
C ILE A 140 10.36 4.51 0.17
N VAL A 141 10.54 3.76 -0.92
CA VAL A 141 9.68 3.84 -2.10
C VAL A 141 8.25 3.39 -1.77
N SER A 142 8.10 2.27 -1.07
CA SER A 142 6.79 1.79 -0.60
C SER A 142 6.11 2.77 0.36
N ALA A 143 6.87 3.40 1.26
CA ALA A 143 6.34 4.45 2.13
C ALA A 143 5.84 5.67 1.34
N THR A 144 6.51 6.04 0.25
CA THR A 144 6.08 7.13 -0.63
C THR A 144 4.74 6.81 -1.30
N PHE A 145 4.55 5.56 -1.73
CA PHE A 145 3.28 5.08 -2.28
C PHE A 145 2.14 5.24 -1.27
N HIS A 146 2.34 4.79 -0.03
CA HIS A 146 1.32 4.93 1.03
C HIS A 146 1.04 6.38 1.41
N LEU A 147 2.03 7.27 1.33
CA LEU A 147 1.84 8.71 1.53
C LEU A 147 0.95 9.32 0.44
N CYS A 148 1.14 8.94 -0.82
CA CYS A 148 0.27 9.38 -1.92
C CYS A 148 -1.17 8.92 -1.70
N ALA A 149 -1.38 7.66 -1.32
CA ALA A 149 -2.71 7.13 -0.98
C ALA A 149 -3.35 7.87 0.20
N LEU A 150 -2.56 8.23 1.22
CA LEU A 150 -3.05 9.01 2.36
C LEU A 150 -3.50 10.43 1.98
N LEU A 151 -2.83 11.05 1.00
CA LEU A 151 -3.21 12.38 0.50
C LEU A 151 -4.51 12.36 -0.31
N THR A 152 -4.83 11.25 -0.96
CA THR A 152 -6.07 11.10 -1.75
C THR A 152 -7.25 10.60 -0.93
N SER A 153 -7.01 9.94 0.20
CA SER A 153 -8.05 9.36 1.05
C SER A 153 -9.10 10.37 1.59
N PRO A 154 -8.77 11.64 1.94
CA PRO A 154 -9.79 12.61 2.33
C PRO A 154 -10.77 12.92 1.19
N LEU A 155 -10.27 12.99 -0.05
CA LEU A 155 -11.11 13.24 -1.23
C LEU A 155 -12.07 12.05 -1.45
N GLU A 156 -11.56 10.82 -1.33
CA GLU A 156 -12.38 9.60 -1.42
C GLU A 156 -13.45 9.56 -0.35
N LEU A 157 -13.12 9.94 0.89
CA LEU A 157 -14.04 9.96 2.01
C LEU A 157 -15.16 10.97 1.83
N ILE A 158 -14.83 12.19 1.36
CA ILE A 158 -15.81 13.26 1.09
C ILE A 158 -16.74 12.86 -0.05
N LEU A 159 -16.19 12.41 -1.17
CA LEU A 159 -16.99 12.02 -2.33
C LEU A 159 -17.82 10.77 -2.04
N GLY A 160 -17.22 9.75 -1.43
CA GLY A 160 -17.91 8.53 -1.04
C GLY A 160 -19.03 8.78 -0.04
N GLY A 161 -18.78 9.59 0.98
CA GLY A 161 -19.79 10.01 1.96
C GLY A 161 -20.94 10.79 1.31
N TYR A 162 -20.63 11.71 0.39
CA TYR A 162 -21.64 12.47 -0.34
C TYR A 162 -22.52 11.55 -1.20
N PHE A 163 -21.92 10.65 -2.00
CA PHE A 163 -22.68 9.71 -2.82
C PHE A 163 -23.50 8.75 -1.97
N LEU A 164 -22.93 8.23 -0.88
CA LEU A 164 -23.63 7.35 0.04
C LEU A 164 -24.86 8.05 0.66
N TYR A 165 -24.69 9.31 1.08
CA TYR A 165 -25.81 10.11 1.60
C TYR A 165 -26.90 10.35 0.55
N ARG A 166 -26.51 10.61 -0.70
CA ARG A 166 -27.47 10.82 -1.82
C ARG A 166 -28.26 9.55 -2.18
N VAL A 167 -27.68 8.36 -1.97
CA VAL A 167 -28.33 7.08 -2.30
C VAL A 167 -29.16 6.55 -1.14
N LEU A 168 -28.60 6.54 0.08
CA LEU A 168 -29.21 5.91 1.27
C LEU A 168 -29.86 6.94 2.24
N GLY A 169 -29.66 8.25 2.02
CA GLY A 169 -30.18 9.27 2.93
C GLY A 169 -29.58 9.17 4.33
N ILE A 170 -30.42 9.33 5.34
CA ILE A 170 -30.01 9.32 6.76
C ILE A 170 -29.39 7.97 7.18
N SER A 171 -29.81 6.85 6.58
CA SER A 171 -29.26 5.52 6.87
C SER A 171 -27.75 5.43 6.59
N ALA A 172 -27.21 6.27 5.69
CA ALA A 172 -25.79 6.38 5.43
C ALA A 172 -24.99 6.82 6.67
N LEU A 173 -25.56 7.71 7.49
CA LEU A 173 -24.89 8.20 8.70
C LEU A 173 -24.73 7.09 9.75
N ILE A 174 -25.69 6.17 9.84
CA ILE A 174 -25.61 5.01 10.73
C ILE A 174 -24.45 4.10 10.29
N GLY A 175 -24.33 3.82 8.98
CA GLY A 175 -23.23 3.03 8.44
C GLY A 175 -21.85 3.68 8.66
N LEU A 176 -21.74 4.99 8.45
CA LEU A 176 -20.51 5.74 8.70
C LEU A 176 -20.13 5.76 10.19
N SER A 177 -21.11 5.94 11.09
CA SER A 177 -20.86 5.89 12.53
C SER A 177 -20.35 4.53 12.99
N THR A 178 -20.88 3.43 12.44
CA THR A 178 -20.38 2.08 12.71
C THR A 178 -18.91 1.93 12.33
N SER A 179 -18.50 2.48 11.19
CA SER A 179 -17.09 2.46 10.75
C SER A 179 -16.17 3.20 11.72
N ILE A 180 -16.62 4.33 12.28
CA ILE A 180 -15.87 5.09 13.30
C ILE A 180 -15.67 4.28 14.59
N PHE A 181 -16.67 3.50 15.00
CA PHE A 181 -16.57 2.62 16.19
C PHE A 181 -15.66 1.41 15.96
N ILE A 182 -15.59 0.89 14.72
CA ILE A 182 -14.72 -0.24 14.38
C ILE A 182 -13.24 0.19 14.30
N MET A 183 -12.95 1.43 13.91
CA MET A 183 -11.59 1.95 13.71
C MET A 183 -10.67 1.74 14.93
N PRO A 184 -11.04 2.11 16.18
CA PRO A 184 -10.20 1.88 17.35
C PRO A 184 -9.95 0.39 17.60
N LEU A 185 -10.93 -0.49 17.34
CA LEU A 185 -10.75 -1.94 17.47
C LEU A 185 -9.68 -2.45 16.48
N VAL A 186 -9.74 -2.01 15.23
CA VAL A 186 -8.73 -2.34 14.22
C VAL A 186 -7.34 -1.85 14.65
N VAL A 187 -7.22 -0.63 15.18
CA VAL A 187 -5.94 -0.09 15.67
C VAL A 187 -5.39 -0.93 16.84
N LEU A 188 -6.24 -1.38 17.77
CA LEU A 188 -5.82 -2.25 18.86
C LEU A 188 -5.33 -3.61 18.35
N LEU A 189 -6.04 -4.22 17.41
CA LEU A 189 -5.64 -5.47 16.78
C LEU A 189 -4.33 -5.32 16.01
N CYS A 190 -4.14 -4.24 15.25
CA CYS A 190 -2.88 -3.95 14.55
C CYS A 190 -1.71 -3.79 15.52
N ARG A 191 -1.90 -3.13 16.67
CA ARG A 191 -0.87 -3.01 17.70
C ARG A 191 -0.49 -4.37 18.29
N ALA A 192 -1.48 -5.20 18.60
CA ALA A 192 -1.25 -6.56 19.11
C ALA A 192 -0.49 -7.43 18.10
N LEU A 193 -0.90 -7.37 16.82
CA LEU A 193 -0.22 -8.06 15.72
C LEU A 193 1.22 -7.57 15.56
N HIS A 194 1.45 -6.25 15.60
CA HIS A 194 2.79 -5.68 15.49
C HIS A 194 3.72 -6.17 16.61
N THR A 195 3.23 -6.18 17.84
CA THR A 195 3.99 -6.69 18.99
C THR A 195 4.31 -8.18 18.85
N SER A 196 3.34 -8.97 18.40
CA SER A 196 3.52 -10.40 18.18
C SER A 196 4.52 -10.68 17.05
N ASN A 197 4.40 -9.94 15.94
CA ASN A 197 5.34 -10.02 14.82
C ASN A 197 6.77 -9.64 15.22
N ALA A 198 6.94 -8.60 16.05
CA ALA A 198 8.27 -8.19 16.53
C ALA A 198 8.91 -9.30 17.38
N ARG A 199 8.15 -9.97 18.24
CA ARG A 199 8.63 -11.12 19.04
C ARG A 199 9.01 -12.30 18.12
N LEU A 200 8.18 -12.60 17.14
CA LEU A 200 8.42 -13.69 16.17
C LEU A 200 9.66 -13.41 15.33
N MET A 201 9.85 -12.17 14.86
CA MET A 201 11.07 -11.77 14.13
C MET A 201 12.31 -11.92 15.01
N GLY A 202 12.28 -11.46 16.26
CA GLY A 202 13.40 -11.63 17.19
C GLY A 202 13.77 -13.12 17.46
N ALA A 203 12.77 -14.00 17.55
CA ALA A 203 13.01 -15.44 17.66
C ALA A 203 13.59 -16.04 16.37
N ARG A 204 13.09 -15.59 15.22
CA ARG A 204 13.58 -15.98 13.90
C ARG A 204 15.02 -15.55 13.66
N ASP A 205 15.37 -14.32 14.04
CA ASP A 205 16.72 -13.77 13.89
C ASP A 205 17.73 -14.53 14.74
N LYS A 206 17.38 -14.88 15.99
CA LYS A 206 18.22 -15.73 16.84
C LYS A 206 18.48 -17.09 16.21
N ARG A 207 17.44 -17.73 15.65
CA ARG A 207 17.58 -19.02 14.98
C ARG A 207 18.45 -18.91 13.72
N MET A 208 18.25 -17.85 12.91
CA MET A 208 19.05 -17.63 11.70
C MET A 208 20.50 -17.35 12.03
N SER A 209 20.79 -16.62 13.12
CA SER A 209 22.16 -16.38 13.58
C SER A 209 22.86 -17.70 13.95
N LEU A 210 22.19 -18.58 14.72
CA LEU A 210 22.74 -19.91 15.05
C LEU A 210 22.96 -20.79 13.83
N LEU A 211 22.02 -20.80 12.90
CA LEU A 211 22.16 -21.55 11.64
C LEU A 211 23.32 -21.02 10.81
N SER A 212 23.48 -19.71 10.72
CA SER A 212 24.59 -19.08 10.02
C SER A 212 25.94 -19.45 10.65
N GLU A 213 26.02 -19.46 11.98
CA GLU A 213 27.21 -19.91 12.72
C GLU A 213 27.54 -21.39 12.41
N CYS A 214 26.52 -22.26 12.41
CA CYS A 214 26.67 -23.67 12.04
C CYS A 214 27.19 -23.83 10.61
N PHE A 215 26.62 -23.10 9.65
CA PHE A 215 27.06 -23.18 8.24
C PHE A 215 28.48 -22.66 8.00
N LEU A 216 28.86 -21.57 8.65
CA LEU A 216 30.20 -21.01 8.57
C LEU A 216 31.23 -21.95 9.21
N GLY A 217 30.87 -22.60 10.32
CA GLY A 217 31.72 -23.53 11.07
C GLY A 217 31.60 -25.00 10.69
N ILE A 218 30.85 -25.36 9.64
CA ILE A 218 30.46 -26.75 9.36
C ILE A 218 31.64 -27.73 9.25
N ARG A 219 32.78 -27.26 8.72
CA ARG A 219 34.00 -28.10 8.64
C ARG A 219 34.57 -28.44 10.01
N MET A 220 34.54 -27.50 10.94
CA MET A 220 35.00 -27.71 12.32
C MET A 220 34.04 -28.58 13.11
N ILE A 221 32.72 -28.34 12.95
CA ILE A 221 31.68 -29.17 13.59
C ILE A 221 31.78 -30.61 13.17
N LYS A 222 32.00 -30.89 11.87
CA LYS A 222 32.21 -32.27 11.36
C LYS A 222 33.51 -32.87 11.81
N ALA A 223 34.61 -32.10 11.83
CA ALA A 223 35.92 -32.59 12.27
C ALA A 223 35.93 -33.01 13.76
N GLN A 224 35.12 -32.37 14.59
CA GLN A 224 35.02 -32.59 16.03
C GLN A 224 33.82 -33.47 16.45
N ALA A 225 33.00 -33.93 15.50
CA ALA A 225 31.76 -34.69 15.73
C ALA A 225 30.78 -34.00 16.69
N TRP A 226 30.65 -32.66 16.62
CA TRP A 226 29.74 -31.88 17.45
C TRP A 226 28.33 -31.71 16.84
N GLU A 227 27.97 -32.53 15.92
CA GLU A 227 26.70 -32.48 15.19
C GLU A 227 25.49 -32.54 16.14
N SER A 228 25.52 -33.46 17.11
CA SER A 228 24.45 -33.65 18.09
C SER A 228 24.27 -32.45 19.04
N VAL A 229 25.36 -31.77 19.41
CA VAL A 229 25.32 -30.60 20.28
C VAL A 229 24.69 -29.40 19.58
N PHE A 230 25.00 -29.22 18.31
CA PHE A 230 24.43 -28.11 17.52
C PHE A 230 22.97 -28.41 17.13
N ASP A 231 22.61 -29.65 16.88
CA ASP A 231 21.22 -30.06 16.62
C ASP A 231 20.33 -29.79 17.84
N GLU A 232 20.79 -30.14 19.05
CA GLU A 232 20.09 -29.80 20.28
C GLU A 232 19.97 -28.30 20.52
N ARG A 233 21.01 -27.48 20.25
CA ARG A 233 20.96 -26.01 20.35
C ARG A 233 19.94 -25.40 19.41
N VAL A 234 19.91 -25.84 18.15
CA VAL A 234 18.96 -25.38 17.16
C VAL A 234 17.54 -25.83 17.55
N GLY A 235 17.38 -27.07 18.02
CA GLY A 235 16.12 -27.58 18.49
C GLY A 235 15.54 -26.83 19.69
N ASN A 236 16.39 -26.46 20.66
CA ASN A 236 15.97 -25.67 21.83
C ASN A 236 15.58 -24.21 21.50
N THR A 237 16.13 -23.66 20.43
CA THR A 237 15.76 -22.30 19.95
C THR A 237 14.44 -22.31 19.15
N ARG A 238 13.91 -23.50 18.81
CA ARG A 238 12.63 -23.65 18.10
C ARG A 238 11.42 -23.64 19.04
N LYS A 239 11.61 -23.94 20.33
CA LYS A 239 10.56 -23.88 21.36
C LYS A 239 10.38 -22.44 21.85
#